data_6a6a443b4a2f33308620ea3e05df5dd0
#
_entry.id   6a6a443b4a2f33308620ea3e05df5dd0
#
_cell.length_a   1.000
_cell.length_b   1.000
_cell.length_c   1.000
_cell.angle_alpha   90.00
_cell.angle_beta   90.00
_cell.angle_gamma   90.00
#
_symmetry.space_group_name_H-M   'P 1'
#
loop_
_entity.id
_entity.type
_entity.pdbx_description
1 polymer ?
#
loop_
_entity_poly.entity_id
_entity_poly.type
_entity_poly.pdbx_seq_one_letter_code
_entity_poly.pdbx_strand_id
1 'polypeptide(L)'
;FIYKNILVLKEKDKTHYYIDKTFGTNVLLLLADVLCGIKFKKLEFELRNIKNKQGELTRFIINREISFDLKNNIVQNKNYINFTNQSWDIGRVRNYIEKSILDGYVNSKDYNFPKILYLIQVVSKHNKNSTSGVCTLVMNRQPWHSTLAEYALRHQVKLTFVKNYQLSKYYFKKIFINYFRKKARLFVFINSLMKYKINLKTKKTDSAKIYIESRGNIEFDGQLGHRSDFFLLHDSHISPAQIAYTFLTKKNKVKLDNNGIYSISGFTRYYNSNCLIKPYVSRINTKSKSLEYSKLIMLMNKYSSDKSYWYSLIKHHNIKIHLSWYDNNSDHMAIADAINEAGGIAAMWQTSFFGFKNYECQTSTDIMFLFSKFDSDLNQSLGSKNRYNIVTGFISDYIALKSLEPAKKIRNKLKSAGATKIVNIMDENCSDDPRWHTGLELQRENYSFILEKVLETPWLGVVFKPKKVNTLKRRLGPVNELLNDAVKTGRCIVLDSGGVHTSNMSPLLASMVADVSIHGHLFAGTAGLECALHDKKTLLID
;
A
#
# COMPACT_ATOMS: atom_id res chain seq x y z
N PHE A 1 6.57 24.59 -27.69
CA PHE A 1 7.15 23.71 -26.65
C PHE A 1 8.41 23.03 -27.17
N ILE A 2 8.32 22.28 -28.27
CA ILE A 2 9.46 21.59 -28.90
C ILE A 2 10.59 22.58 -29.20
N TYR A 3 10.30 23.73 -29.82
CA TYR A 3 11.31 24.72 -30.20
C TYR A 3 12.07 25.34 -29.00
N LYS A 4 11.38 25.72 -27.93
CA LYS A 4 12.04 26.31 -26.74
C LYS A 4 12.85 25.32 -25.89
N ASN A 5 12.46 24.04 -25.87
CA ASN A 5 13.16 23.04 -25.06
C ASN A 5 14.20 22.24 -25.87
N ILE A 6 14.04 22.13 -27.17
CA ILE A 6 15.07 21.58 -28.06
C ILE A 6 16.31 22.50 -28.09
N LEU A 7 16.15 23.81 -27.97
CA LEU A 7 17.31 24.73 -27.85
C LEU A 7 18.13 24.48 -26.57
N VAL A 8 17.49 24.05 -25.50
CA VAL A 8 18.19 23.61 -24.26
C VAL A 8 18.85 22.24 -24.43
N LEU A 9 18.36 21.41 -25.35
CA LEU A 9 18.90 20.09 -25.68
C LEU A 9 19.93 20.11 -26.79
N LYS A 10 20.19 21.27 -27.41
CA LYS A 10 21.08 21.44 -28.58
C LYS A 10 22.58 21.34 -28.30
N GLU A 11 22.98 21.05 -27.07
CA GLU A 11 24.38 20.71 -26.77
C GLU A 11 24.66 19.32 -27.36
N LYS A 12 25.31 19.32 -28.55
CA LYS A 12 25.53 18.17 -29.43
C LYS A 12 26.25 16.97 -28.78
N ASP A 13 26.92 17.18 -27.66
CA ASP A 13 27.79 16.19 -27.04
C ASP A 13 27.21 15.53 -25.76
N LYS A 14 25.93 15.80 -25.42
CA LYS A 14 25.31 15.24 -24.22
C LYS A 14 24.42 14.05 -24.53
N THR A 15 24.64 12.96 -23.80
CA THR A 15 23.74 11.80 -23.85
C THR A 15 22.44 12.13 -23.13
N HIS A 16 21.32 11.94 -23.82
CA HIS A 16 19.99 12.15 -23.27
C HIS A 16 19.36 10.82 -22.87
N TYR A 17 18.76 10.78 -21.66
CA TYR A 17 18.09 9.60 -21.13
C TYR A 17 16.63 9.88 -20.84
N TYR A 18 15.79 8.85 -20.92
CA TYR A 18 14.44 8.90 -20.36
C TYR A 18 14.26 7.77 -19.33
N ILE A 19 13.46 8.02 -18.32
CA ILE A 19 13.13 7.03 -17.29
C ILE A 19 11.78 6.39 -17.62
N ASP A 20 10.76 7.22 -17.76
CA ASP A 20 9.41 6.81 -18.15
C ASP A 20 8.94 7.62 -19.34
N LYS A 21 8.12 7.03 -20.20
CA LYS A 21 7.52 7.72 -21.34
C LYS A 21 6.01 7.46 -21.42
N THR A 22 5.28 8.56 -21.60
CA THR A 22 3.87 8.52 -21.99
C THR A 22 3.76 8.42 -23.51
N PHE A 23 2.58 8.10 -24.04
CA PHE A 23 2.37 8.12 -25.50
C PHE A 23 2.78 9.45 -26.14
N GLY A 24 2.37 10.57 -25.55
CA GLY A 24 2.77 11.91 -26.05
C GLY A 24 4.25 12.17 -25.95
N THR A 25 4.92 11.70 -24.91
CA THR A 25 6.39 11.80 -24.78
C THR A 25 7.08 10.94 -25.84
N ASN A 26 6.58 9.74 -26.15
CA ASN A 26 7.11 8.91 -27.23
C ASN A 26 7.10 9.64 -28.57
N VAL A 27 6.00 10.27 -28.93
CA VAL A 27 5.90 11.05 -30.18
C VAL A 27 6.90 12.21 -30.18
N LEU A 28 7.05 12.91 -29.05
CA LEU A 28 8.02 14.03 -28.93
C LEU A 28 9.47 13.55 -29.02
N LEU A 29 9.82 12.43 -28.43
CA LEU A 29 11.17 11.85 -28.51
C LEU A 29 11.48 11.41 -29.94
N LEU A 30 10.51 10.78 -30.63
CA LEU A 30 10.64 10.40 -32.03
C LEU A 30 10.83 11.64 -32.95
N LEU A 31 10.05 12.68 -32.74
CA LEU A 31 10.21 13.93 -33.48
C LEU A 31 11.55 14.61 -33.20
N ALA A 32 12.06 14.57 -31.98
CA ALA A 32 13.37 15.11 -31.64
C ALA A 32 14.50 14.29 -32.27
N ASP A 33 14.39 12.98 -32.38
CA ASP A 33 15.32 12.12 -33.08
C ASP A 33 15.32 12.40 -34.58
N VAL A 34 14.14 12.37 -35.23
CA VAL A 34 13.99 12.55 -36.67
C VAL A 34 14.35 13.98 -37.15
N LEU A 35 13.88 15.02 -36.44
CA LEU A 35 14.04 16.41 -36.86
C LEU A 35 15.34 17.06 -36.38
N CYS A 36 15.91 16.58 -35.28
CA CYS A 36 17.05 17.23 -34.63
C CYS A 36 18.24 16.29 -34.42
N GLY A 37 18.13 15.01 -34.77
CA GLY A 37 19.19 14.01 -34.57
C GLY A 37 19.51 13.71 -33.10
N ILE A 38 18.60 14.05 -32.17
CA ILE A 38 18.80 13.88 -30.73
C ILE A 38 18.38 12.49 -30.32
N LYS A 39 19.34 11.61 -30.02
CA LYS A 39 19.07 10.25 -29.57
C LYS A 39 18.84 10.17 -28.05
N PHE A 40 17.81 9.44 -27.68
CA PHE A 40 17.46 9.19 -26.27
C PHE A 40 17.62 7.71 -25.93
N LYS A 41 18.36 7.43 -24.86
CA LYS A 41 18.50 6.09 -24.29
C LYS A 41 17.61 5.94 -23.06
N LYS A 42 17.09 4.75 -22.82
CA LYS A 42 16.40 4.46 -21.56
C LYS A 42 17.44 4.35 -20.45
N LEU A 43 17.21 5.06 -19.35
CA LEU A 43 18.04 4.91 -18.16
C LEU A 43 17.61 3.64 -17.43
N GLU A 44 18.43 2.60 -17.52
CA GLU A 44 18.21 1.36 -16.81
C GLU A 44 18.75 1.47 -15.38
N PHE A 45 17.95 1.07 -14.43
CA PHE A 45 18.34 0.98 -13.02
C PHE A 45 17.49 -0.06 -12.31
N GLU A 46 18.06 -0.69 -11.31
CA GLU A 46 17.36 -1.60 -10.42
C GLU A 46 17.34 -1.04 -9.00
N LEU A 47 16.20 -1.18 -8.32
CA LEU A 47 16.05 -0.68 -6.94
C LEU A 47 17.07 -1.31 -5.99
N ARG A 48 17.36 -2.59 -6.17
CA ARG A 48 18.34 -3.34 -5.37
C ARG A 48 19.78 -2.84 -5.51
N ASN A 49 20.09 -2.14 -6.61
CA ASN A 49 21.43 -1.67 -6.91
C ASN A 49 21.65 -0.22 -6.49
N ILE A 50 20.60 0.50 -6.09
CA ILE A 50 20.73 1.88 -5.65
C ILE A 50 20.88 1.91 -4.13
N LYS A 51 22.15 1.82 -3.70
CA LYS A 51 22.55 1.82 -2.30
C LYS A 51 23.32 3.10 -1.96
N ASN A 52 23.30 3.50 -0.69
CA ASN A 52 24.15 4.57 -0.17
C ASN A 52 25.59 4.07 0.06
N LYS A 53 26.45 4.89 0.68
CA LYS A 53 27.84 4.52 0.99
C LYS A 53 27.94 3.42 2.05
N GLN A 54 26.94 3.29 2.91
CA GLN A 54 26.85 2.27 3.96
C GLN A 54 26.25 0.96 3.46
N GLY A 55 25.90 0.85 2.17
CA GLY A 55 25.27 -0.34 1.60
C GLY A 55 23.75 -0.39 1.75
N GLU A 56 23.11 0.58 2.43
CA GLU A 56 21.66 0.60 2.61
C GLU A 56 20.94 0.98 1.33
N LEU A 57 19.80 0.36 1.08
CA LEU A 57 18.96 0.68 -0.08
C LEU A 57 18.40 2.11 0.02
N THR A 58 18.76 2.95 -0.94
CA THR A 58 18.37 4.37 -0.98
C THR A 58 16.87 4.61 -0.86
N ARG A 59 16.04 3.69 -1.36
CA ARG A 59 14.58 3.80 -1.24
C ARG A 59 14.10 3.79 0.22
N PHE A 60 14.76 3.04 1.10
CA PHE A 60 14.41 2.99 2.53
C PHE A 60 14.82 4.26 3.25
N ILE A 61 16.01 4.77 2.91
CA ILE A 61 16.49 6.05 3.44
C ILE A 61 15.51 7.18 3.07
N ILE A 62 14.99 7.17 1.84
CA ILE A 62 14.00 8.18 1.41
C ILE A 62 12.75 8.10 2.28
N ASN A 63 12.19 6.92 2.49
CA ASN A 63 10.98 6.76 3.29
C ASN A 63 11.22 6.99 4.79
N ARG A 64 12.37 6.54 5.30
CA ARG A 64 12.72 6.55 6.73
C ARG A 64 13.23 7.91 7.22
N GLU A 65 14.01 8.59 6.42
CA GLU A 65 14.75 9.80 6.84
C GLU A 65 14.39 11.02 6.00
N ILE A 66 14.66 10.97 4.70
CA ILE A 66 14.62 12.14 3.82
C ILE A 66 13.22 12.76 3.75
N SER A 67 12.18 11.94 3.69
CA SER A 67 10.80 12.47 3.67
C SER A 67 10.44 13.19 4.97
N PHE A 68 10.98 12.74 6.11
CA PHE A 68 10.78 13.42 7.41
C PHE A 68 11.57 14.71 7.50
N ASP A 69 12.82 14.73 7.04
CA ASP A 69 13.65 15.94 7.03
C ASP A 69 13.02 17.03 6.15
N LEU A 70 12.44 16.64 5.03
CA LEU A 70 11.79 17.58 4.12
C LEU A 70 10.36 17.96 4.55
N LYS A 71 9.76 17.28 5.54
CA LYS A 71 8.44 17.62 6.06
C LYS A 71 8.35 19.10 6.46
N ASN A 72 9.33 19.58 7.21
CA ASN A 72 9.31 20.97 7.69
C ASN A 72 9.26 21.97 6.54
N ASN A 73 10.00 21.74 5.46
CA ASN A 73 9.99 22.63 4.30
C ASN A 73 8.61 22.66 3.60
N ILE A 74 7.85 21.55 3.68
CA ILE A 74 6.49 21.48 3.15
C ILE A 74 5.49 22.18 4.06
N VAL A 75 5.51 21.89 5.37
CA VAL A 75 4.55 22.45 6.33
C VAL A 75 4.82 23.91 6.69
N GLN A 76 6.07 24.39 6.52
CA GLN A 76 6.44 25.79 6.66
C GLN A 76 6.21 26.60 5.37
N ASN A 77 5.82 25.95 4.27
CA ASN A 77 5.50 26.66 3.05
C ASN A 77 4.33 27.62 3.27
N LYS A 78 4.50 28.87 2.83
CA LYS A 78 3.50 29.94 3.02
C LYS A 78 2.09 29.55 2.53
N ASN A 79 2.00 28.84 1.43
CA ASN A 79 0.72 28.37 0.90
C ASN A 79 0.08 27.32 1.80
N TYR A 80 0.88 26.42 2.39
CA TYR A 80 0.41 25.41 3.34
C TYR A 80 -0.10 26.08 4.63
N ILE A 81 0.69 26.99 5.21
CA ILE A 81 0.32 27.71 6.42
C ILE A 81 -0.96 28.52 6.21
N ASN A 82 -1.02 29.32 5.13
CA ASN A 82 -2.20 30.12 4.83
C ASN A 82 -3.44 29.23 4.62
N PHE A 83 -3.26 28.08 3.99
CA PHE A 83 -4.34 27.14 3.76
C PHE A 83 -4.83 26.52 5.08
N THR A 84 -3.92 26.08 5.95
CA THR A 84 -4.27 25.46 7.23
C THR A 84 -4.82 26.47 8.24
N ASN A 85 -4.33 27.71 8.28
CA ASN A 85 -4.81 28.74 9.19
C ASN A 85 -6.21 29.29 8.81
N GLN A 86 -6.56 29.25 7.53
CA GLN A 86 -7.87 29.73 7.09
C GLN A 86 -9.02 28.76 7.38
N SER A 87 -8.72 27.52 7.70
CA SER A 87 -9.71 26.49 7.59
C SER A 87 -9.93 25.66 8.82
N TRP A 88 -8.96 25.41 9.69
CA TRP A 88 -9.21 24.27 10.60
C TRP A 88 -8.28 24.14 11.80
N ASP A 89 -8.90 24.10 12.93
CA ASP A 89 -8.42 23.38 14.10
C ASP A 89 -8.79 21.89 13.94
N ILE A 90 -8.03 21.15 13.09
CA ILE A 90 -8.48 19.81 12.78
C ILE A 90 -7.29 18.87 12.71
N GLY A 91 -7.04 18.22 13.83
CA GLY A 91 -5.93 17.32 13.99
C GLY A 91 -5.83 16.24 12.91
N ARG A 92 -6.94 15.58 12.56
CA ARG A 92 -6.96 14.49 11.58
C ARG A 92 -6.81 14.96 10.15
N VAL A 93 -7.41 16.06 9.77
CA VAL A 93 -7.26 16.63 8.41
C VAL A 93 -5.83 17.00 8.13
N ARG A 94 -5.14 17.59 9.10
CA ARG A 94 -3.73 17.92 8.94
C ARG A 94 -2.90 16.68 8.68
N ASN A 95 -3.06 15.64 9.49
CA ASN A 95 -2.38 14.37 9.31
C ASN A 95 -2.76 13.69 7.99
N TYR A 96 -4.04 13.76 7.59
CA TYR A 96 -4.51 13.28 6.29
C TYR A 96 -3.75 13.95 5.14
N ILE A 97 -3.63 15.28 5.17
CA ILE A 97 -2.92 16.03 4.13
C ILE A 97 -1.43 15.71 4.15
N GLU A 98 -0.79 15.72 5.32
CA GLU A 98 0.64 15.41 5.47
C GLU A 98 0.95 14.01 4.94
N LYS A 99 0.21 13.00 5.39
CA LYS A 99 0.35 11.62 4.89
C LYS A 99 0.11 11.53 3.39
N SER A 100 -0.93 12.17 2.86
CA SER A 100 -1.24 12.15 1.42
C SER A 100 -0.18 12.80 0.52
N ILE A 101 0.68 13.66 1.08
CA ILE A 101 1.78 14.30 0.35
C ILE A 101 3.06 13.47 0.47
N LEU A 102 3.39 13.06 1.69
CA LEU A 102 4.69 12.50 2.06
C LEU A 102 4.74 10.97 1.90
N ASP A 103 3.58 10.32 1.98
CA ASP A 103 3.48 8.89 1.74
C ASP A 103 3.51 8.56 0.24
N GLY A 104 4.08 7.42 -0.08
CA GLY A 104 4.09 6.90 -1.44
C GLY A 104 5.21 5.92 -1.68
N TYR A 105 5.02 5.13 -2.72
CA TYR A 105 6.00 4.12 -3.11
C TYR A 105 6.89 4.64 -4.24
N VAL A 106 8.19 4.45 -4.10
CA VAL A 106 9.17 4.83 -5.13
C VAL A 106 8.97 4.10 -6.45
N ASN A 107 8.35 2.92 -6.41
CA ASN A 107 7.97 2.12 -7.58
C ASN A 107 6.54 2.41 -8.09
N SER A 108 5.82 3.37 -7.51
CA SER A 108 4.49 3.76 -7.99
C SER A 108 4.51 4.16 -9.48
N LYS A 109 3.39 3.90 -10.18
CA LYS A 109 3.18 4.44 -11.53
C LYS A 109 3.00 5.96 -11.50
N ASP A 110 2.45 6.50 -10.41
CA ASP A 110 2.26 7.93 -10.23
C ASP A 110 3.54 8.58 -9.67
N TYR A 111 3.80 9.82 -10.09
CA TYR A 111 4.89 10.63 -9.57
C TYR A 111 4.47 11.26 -8.25
N ASN A 112 4.69 10.51 -7.15
CA ASN A 112 4.57 10.99 -5.79
C ASN A 112 5.88 11.61 -5.29
N PHE A 113 5.84 12.24 -4.12
CA PHE A 113 7.00 12.93 -3.55
C PHE A 113 8.19 11.99 -3.30
N PRO A 114 8.05 10.84 -2.62
CA PRO A 114 9.14 9.88 -2.46
C PRO A 114 9.74 9.37 -3.77
N LYS A 115 8.93 9.12 -4.78
CA LYS A 115 9.42 8.70 -6.10
C LYS A 115 10.31 9.75 -6.74
N ILE A 116 9.95 11.02 -6.65
CA ILE A 116 10.75 12.10 -7.22
C ILE A 116 12.10 12.21 -6.52
N LEU A 117 12.11 12.15 -5.19
CA LEU A 117 13.35 12.12 -4.41
C LEU A 117 14.24 10.94 -4.83
N TYR A 118 13.64 9.78 -5.00
CA TYR A 118 14.35 8.58 -5.47
C TYR A 118 14.98 8.78 -6.85
N LEU A 119 14.23 9.32 -7.79
CA LEU A 119 14.75 9.58 -9.15
C LEU A 119 15.90 10.59 -9.16
N ILE A 120 15.88 11.57 -8.28
CA ILE A 120 17.03 12.48 -8.09
C ILE A 120 18.27 11.69 -7.63
N GLN A 121 18.12 10.75 -6.70
CA GLN A 121 19.23 9.90 -6.24
C GLN A 121 19.75 8.97 -7.35
N VAL A 122 18.86 8.39 -8.16
CA VAL A 122 19.22 7.57 -9.33
C VAL A 122 20.08 8.38 -10.31
N VAL A 123 19.64 9.59 -10.64
CA VAL A 123 20.38 10.48 -11.55
C VAL A 123 21.71 10.92 -10.94
N SER A 124 21.73 11.23 -9.63
CA SER A 124 22.96 11.56 -8.92
C SER A 124 23.99 10.43 -8.96
N LYS A 125 23.56 9.19 -8.74
CA LYS A 125 24.45 8.02 -8.82
C LYS A 125 24.96 7.79 -10.25
N HIS A 126 24.08 7.93 -11.23
CA HIS A 126 24.47 7.83 -12.64
C HIS A 126 25.51 8.89 -13.01
N ASN A 127 25.33 10.13 -12.54
CA ASN A 127 26.27 11.23 -12.76
C ASN A 127 27.67 10.96 -12.20
N LYS A 128 27.77 10.37 -11.01
CA LYS A 128 29.06 10.01 -10.38
C LYS A 128 29.85 8.96 -11.16
N ASN A 129 29.16 8.12 -11.91
CA ASN A 129 29.76 7.07 -12.74
C ASN A 129 30.11 7.57 -14.15
N SER A 130 29.72 8.80 -14.51
CA SER A 130 30.03 9.44 -15.78
C SER A 130 31.06 10.55 -15.56
N THR A 131 32.01 10.70 -16.44
CA THR A 131 33.09 11.73 -16.39
C THR A 131 32.60 13.15 -16.69
N SER A 132 31.34 13.35 -16.97
CA SER A 132 30.78 14.61 -17.46
C SER A 132 29.85 15.28 -16.43
N GLY A 133 30.30 16.33 -15.82
CA GLY A 133 29.55 17.47 -15.27
C GLY A 133 28.20 17.21 -14.54
N VAL A 134 27.43 18.26 -14.34
CA VAL A 134 26.13 18.21 -13.64
C VAL A 134 25.03 17.64 -14.54
N CYS A 135 24.39 16.53 -14.14
CA CYS A 135 23.23 16.00 -14.85
C CYS A 135 21.99 16.87 -14.66
N THR A 136 21.21 17.03 -15.72
CA THR A 136 19.92 17.73 -15.67
C THR A 136 18.77 16.74 -15.73
N LEU A 137 17.93 16.71 -14.68
CA LEU A 137 16.67 15.99 -14.66
C LEU A 137 15.52 16.92 -15.11
N VAL A 138 14.88 16.58 -16.22
CA VAL A 138 13.77 17.36 -16.78
C VAL A 138 12.45 16.67 -16.42
N MET A 139 11.52 17.39 -15.81
CA MET A 139 10.22 16.86 -15.45
C MET A 139 9.11 17.92 -15.46
N ASN A 140 7.88 17.48 -15.41
CA ASN A 140 6.75 18.40 -15.25
C ASN A 140 6.81 19.11 -13.88
N ARG A 141 6.45 20.39 -13.86
CA ARG A 141 6.41 21.15 -12.60
C ARG A 141 5.48 20.48 -11.59
N GLN A 142 6.01 20.22 -10.41
CA GLN A 142 5.32 19.57 -9.30
C GLN A 142 4.98 20.57 -8.19
N PRO A 143 4.00 20.29 -7.33
CA PRO A 143 3.88 20.98 -6.05
C PRO A 143 5.20 20.89 -5.26
N TRP A 144 5.50 21.89 -4.47
CA TRP A 144 6.77 21.99 -3.69
C TRP A 144 8.04 21.88 -4.55
N HIS A 145 7.95 22.38 -5.79
CA HIS A 145 9.06 22.32 -6.75
C HIS A 145 10.35 23.00 -6.26
N SER A 146 10.26 24.05 -5.43
CA SER A 146 11.43 24.69 -4.80
C SER A 146 12.17 23.74 -3.86
N THR A 147 11.45 23.04 -2.98
CA THR A 147 12.01 22.02 -2.07
C THR A 147 12.67 20.88 -2.86
N LEU A 148 12.02 20.42 -3.93
CA LEU A 148 12.58 19.38 -4.80
C LEU A 148 13.84 19.85 -5.53
N ALA A 149 13.87 21.12 -6.02
CA ALA A 149 15.02 21.70 -6.68
C ALA A 149 16.21 21.87 -5.73
N GLU A 150 15.97 22.34 -4.52
CA GLU A 150 16.99 22.45 -3.48
C GLU A 150 17.58 21.09 -3.10
N TYR A 151 16.73 20.08 -2.92
CA TYR A 151 17.17 18.70 -2.68
C TYR A 151 18.01 18.18 -3.85
N ALA A 152 17.60 18.41 -5.09
CA ALA A 152 18.34 17.98 -6.29
C ALA A 152 19.73 18.64 -6.37
N LEU A 153 19.84 19.95 -6.06
CA LEU A 153 21.12 20.66 -6.05
C LEU A 153 22.10 20.09 -5.03
N ARG A 154 21.65 19.70 -3.84
CA ARG A 154 22.49 19.03 -2.82
C ARG A 154 23.06 17.70 -3.34
N HIS A 155 22.40 17.08 -4.31
CA HIS A 155 22.82 15.83 -4.95
C HIS A 155 23.49 16.04 -6.32
N GLN A 156 23.92 17.29 -6.63
CA GLN A 156 24.56 17.63 -7.91
C GLN A 156 23.69 17.32 -9.14
N VAL A 157 22.37 17.42 -8.98
CA VAL A 157 21.38 17.25 -10.04
C VAL A 157 20.68 18.58 -10.26
N LYS A 158 20.73 19.09 -11.49
CA LYS A 158 19.95 20.27 -11.88
C LYS A 158 18.54 19.83 -12.23
N LEU A 159 17.55 20.28 -11.47
CA LEU A 159 16.16 19.99 -11.73
C LEU A 159 15.53 21.08 -12.61
N THR A 160 15.05 20.71 -13.79
CA THR A 160 14.40 21.62 -14.72
C THR A 160 12.92 21.25 -14.86
N PHE A 161 12.06 22.21 -14.58
CA PHE A 161 10.62 22.02 -14.67
C PHE A 161 10.06 22.55 -15.98
N VAL A 162 9.37 21.68 -16.68
CA VAL A 162 8.64 22.02 -17.90
C VAL A 162 7.22 22.44 -17.54
N LYS A 163 6.73 23.53 -18.14
CA LYS A 163 5.34 23.94 -17.99
C LYS A 163 4.41 22.83 -18.49
N ASN A 164 3.49 22.42 -17.63
CA ASN A 164 2.62 21.30 -17.90
C ASN A 164 1.58 21.65 -18.97
N TYR A 165 1.77 21.16 -20.20
CA TYR A 165 0.76 21.23 -21.27
C TYR A 165 -0.42 20.24 -21.04
N GLN A 166 -0.37 19.44 -19.96
CA GLN A 166 -1.58 18.69 -19.54
C GLN A 166 -2.75 19.60 -19.15
N LEU A 167 -2.52 20.90 -18.99
CA LEU A 167 -3.62 21.87 -18.86
C LEU A 167 -4.58 21.81 -20.05
N SER A 168 -4.11 21.60 -21.28
CA SER A 168 -5.03 21.46 -22.42
C SER A 168 -5.81 20.14 -22.35
N LYS A 169 -5.15 19.02 -21.98
CA LYS A 169 -5.83 17.73 -21.78
C LYS A 169 -6.74 17.75 -20.56
N TYR A 170 -6.37 18.49 -19.51
CA TYR A 170 -7.19 18.71 -18.33
C TYR A 170 -8.37 19.66 -18.65
N TYR A 171 -8.16 20.72 -19.43
CA TYR A 171 -9.24 21.60 -19.91
C TYR A 171 -10.14 20.86 -20.90
N PHE A 172 -9.60 20.11 -21.86
CA PHE A 172 -10.39 19.27 -22.76
C PHE A 172 -11.11 18.16 -21.96
N LYS A 173 -10.42 17.47 -21.06
CA LYS A 173 -11.02 16.48 -20.18
C LYS A 173 -12.02 17.13 -19.22
N LYS A 174 -11.80 18.35 -18.76
CA LYS A 174 -12.73 19.10 -17.89
C LYS A 174 -13.93 19.60 -18.67
N ILE A 175 -13.77 20.09 -19.89
CA ILE A 175 -14.88 20.47 -20.79
C ILE A 175 -15.65 19.22 -21.19
N PHE A 176 -14.98 18.15 -21.59
CA PHE A 176 -15.56 16.87 -21.97
C PHE A 176 -16.23 16.19 -20.76
N ILE A 177 -15.56 16.14 -19.61
CA ILE A 177 -16.14 15.62 -18.38
C ILE A 177 -17.26 16.52 -17.85
N ASN A 178 -17.21 17.85 -17.98
CA ASN A 178 -18.31 18.73 -17.58
C ASN A 178 -19.51 18.62 -18.53
N TYR A 179 -19.28 18.42 -19.82
CA TYR A 179 -20.36 18.12 -20.78
C TYR A 179 -20.99 16.75 -20.48
N PHE A 180 -20.17 15.71 -20.28
CA PHE A 180 -20.66 14.40 -19.89
C PHE A 180 -21.15 14.34 -18.44
N ARG A 181 -20.58 15.13 -17.51
CA ARG A 181 -21.10 15.26 -16.15
C ARG A 181 -22.46 15.96 -16.11
N LYS A 182 -22.76 16.90 -17.00
CA LYS A 182 -24.13 17.43 -17.11
C LYS A 182 -25.12 16.35 -17.57
N LYS A 183 -24.78 15.54 -18.57
CA LYS A 183 -25.58 14.37 -18.98
C LYS A 183 -25.51 13.21 -17.94
N ALA A 184 -24.32 12.94 -17.39
CA ALA A 184 -24.15 11.93 -16.33
C ALA A 184 -24.77 12.37 -15.00
N ARG A 185 -24.84 13.66 -14.66
CA ARG A 185 -25.60 14.16 -13.50
C ARG A 185 -27.09 13.89 -13.63
N LEU A 186 -27.64 14.03 -14.82
CA LEU A 186 -29.03 13.66 -15.07
C LEU A 186 -29.22 12.13 -14.95
N PHE A 187 -28.33 11.37 -15.53
CA PHE A 187 -28.34 9.90 -15.45
C PHE A 187 -28.05 9.38 -14.04
N VAL A 188 -27.08 9.99 -13.32
CA VAL A 188 -26.78 9.71 -11.91
C VAL A 188 -27.92 10.18 -11.01
N PHE A 189 -28.57 11.30 -11.32
CA PHE A 189 -29.75 11.79 -10.62
C PHE A 189 -30.95 10.85 -10.81
N ILE A 190 -31.22 10.41 -12.04
CA ILE A 190 -32.27 9.42 -12.32
C ILE A 190 -31.94 8.07 -11.68
N ASN A 191 -30.70 7.59 -11.77
CA ASN A 191 -30.25 6.37 -11.09
C ASN A 191 -30.24 6.52 -9.56
N SER A 192 -29.93 7.72 -9.03
CA SER A 192 -30.01 7.96 -7.58
C SER A 192 -31.45 8.01 -7.10
N LEU A 193 -32.38 8.57 -7.88
CA LEU A 193 -33.81 8.53 -7.57
C LEU A 193 -34.36 7.10 -7.60
N MET A 194 -33.95 6.28 -8.57
CA MET A 194 -34.32 4.86 -8.61
C MET A 194 -33.69 4.05 -7.49
N LYS A 195 -32.42 4.31 -7.14
CA LYS A 195 -31.72 3.66 -6.01
C LYS A 195 -32.20 4.17 -4.67
N TYR A 196 -32.58 5.44 -4.56
CA TYR A 196 -33.22 5.99 -3.36
C TYR A 196 -34.53 5.28 -3.03
N LYS A 197 -35.35 4.97 -4.05
CA LYS A 197 -36.54 4.12 -3.89
C LYS A 197 -36.22 2.69 -3.46
N ILE A 198 -35.07 2.14 -3.87
CA ILE A 198 -34.64 0.79 -3.50
C ILE A 198 -34.09 0.77 -2.05
N ASN A 199 -33.37 1.82 -1.63
CA ASN A 199 -32.79 1.93 -0.28
C ASN A 199 -33.82 2.22 0.81
N LEU A 200 -34.97 2.81 0.48
CA LEU A 200 -36.08 3.02 1.44
C LEU A 200 -36.73 1.71 1.93
N LYS A 201 -36.47 0.59 1.24
CA LYS A 201 -36.97 -0.75 1.62
C LYS A 201 -36.01 -1.55 2.52
N THR A 202 -34.79 -1.08 2.75
CA THR A 202 -33.92 -1.75 3.73
C THR A 202 -34.37 -1.37 5.15
N LYS A 203 -34.90 -2.37 5.90
CA LYS A 203 -35.25 -2.19 7.32
C LYS A 203 -34.08 -1.54 8.03
N LYS A 204 -34.32 -0.36 8.64
CA LYS A 204 -33.42 0.17 9.67
C LYS A 204 -33.32 -0.90 10.75
N THR A 205 -32.14 -1.38 10.99
CA THR A 205 -31.89 -2.31 12.09
C THR A 205 -31.51 -1.47 13.30
N ASP A 206 -32.23 -1.63 14.39
CA ASP A 206 -32.06 -0.83 15.61
C ASP A 206 -30.80 -1.24 16.41
N SER A 207 -30.26 -2.42 16.17
CA SER A 207 -29.06 -2.90 16.87
C SER A 207 -27.79 -2.15 16.40
N ALA A 208 -26.99 -1.72 17.37
CA ALA A 208 -25.66 -1.15 17.11
C ALA A 208 -24.73 -2.17 16.44
N LYS A 209 -23.93 -1.72 15.49
CA LYS A 209 -23.07 -2.59 14.69
C LYS A 209 -21.60 -2.19 14.75
N ILE A 210 -20.77 -3.22 14.71
CA ILE A 210 -19.33 -3.12 14.51
C ILE A 210 -19.06 -3.38 13.03
N TYR A 211 -18.66 -2.35 12.29
CA TYR A 211 -18.25 -2.50 10.90
C TYR A 211 -16.78 -2.88 10.85
N ILE A 212 -16.51 -4.03 10.23
CA ILE A 212 -15.16 -4.54 10.07
C ILE A 212 -14.75 -4.34 8.62
N GLU A 213 -13.71 -3.54 8.39
CA GLU A 213 -13.13 -3.36 7.08
C GLU A 213 -12.16 -4.50 6.78
N SER A 214 -12.53 -5.34 5.81
CA SER A 214 -11.71 -6.43 5.34
C SER A 214 -11.42 -6.28 3.85
N ARG A 215 -10.18 -6.52 3.45
CA ARG A 215 -9.72 -6.49 2.06
C ARG A 215 -9.55 -7.87 1.44
N GLY A 216 -10.21 -8.86 1.92
CA GLY A 216 -10.00 -10.21 1.42
C GLY A 216 -11.27 -10.99 1.14
N ASN A 217 -11.08 -12.24 0.82
CA ASN A 217 -12.15 -13.22 0.96
C ASN A 217 -12.53 -13.32 2.42
N ILE A 218 -13.82 -13.24 2.67
CA ILE A 218 -14.37 -13.52 3.98
C ILE A 218 -14.42 -15.05 4.09
N GLU A 219 -13.59 -15.60 4.95
CA GLU A 219 -13.55 -17.05 5.21
C GLU A 219 -14.01 -17.31 6.63
N PHE A 220 -15.05 -18.13 6.74
CA PHE A 220 -15.73 -18.41 8.01
C PHE A 220 -15.57 -19.86 8.49
N ASP A 221 -14.84 -20.65 7.77
CA ASP A 221 -14.69 -22.09 8.00
C ASP A 221 -13.55 -22.44 8.96
N GLY A 222 -13.07 -21.50 9.75
CA GLY A 222 -12.06 -21.75 10.80
C GLY A 222 -10.70 -22.15 10.24
N GLN A 223 -10.41 -21.83 8.98
CA GLN A 223 -9.11 -22.13 8.38
C GLN A 223 -8.03 -21.22 8.98
N LEU A 224 -6.89 -21.84 9.26
CA LEU A 224 -5.76 -21.21 9.88
C LEU A 224 -5.19 -20.09 9.00
N GLY A 225 -5.18 -18.86 9.49
CA GLY A 225 -4.43 -17.77 8.89
C GLY A 225 -5.21 -16.64 8.28
N HIS A 226 -6.55 -16.61 8.36
CA HIS A 226 -7.31 -15.47 7.88
C HIS A 226 -7.65 -14.47 8.99
N ARG A 227 -7.22 -13.21 8.83
CA ARG A 227 -7.39 -12.17 9.87
C ARG A 227 -8.84 -11.75 10.11
N SER A 228 -9.72 -11.92 9.12
CA SER A 228 -11.15 -11.66 9.26
C SER A 228 -11.86 -12.68 10.14
N ASP A 229 -11.28 -13.88 10.32
CA ASP A 229 -11.87 -14.94 11.13
C ASP A 229 -11.72 -14.67 12.63
N PHE A 230 -10.84 -13.75 13.00
CA PHE A 230 -10.57 -13.41 14.40
C PHE A 230 -11.85 -13.13 15.18
N PHE A 231 -12.75 -12.30 14.64
CA PHE A 231 -13.99 -11.93 15.31
C PHE A 231 -15.03 -13.04 15.33
N LEU A 232 -14.95 -13.97 14.41
CA LEU A 232 -15.87 -15.10 14.32
C LEU A 232 -15.43 -16.28 15.19
N LEU A 233 -14.13 -16.39 15.45
CA LEU A 233 -13.55 -17.45 16.27
C LEU A 233 -13.64 -17.16 17.78
N HIS A 234 -13.82 -15.90 18.14
CA HIS A 234 -13.93 -15.41 19.52
C HIS A 234 -15.31 -14.80 19.80
N ASP A 235 -16.36 -15.46 19.34
CA ASP A 235 -17.75 -15.00 19.30
C ASP A 235 -18.46 -14.94 20.65
N SER A 236 -17.81 -15.36 21.74
CA SER A 236 -18.43 -15.48 23.05
C SER A 236 -19.04 -14.17 23.60
N HIS A 237 -18.65 -13.02 23.07
CA HIS A 237 -19.08 -11.70 23.56
C HIS A 237 -19.77 -10.83 22.50
N ILE A 238 -19.76 -11.22 21.23
CA ILE A 238 -20.30 -10.42 20.13
C ILE A 238 -21.21 -11.29 19.27
N SER A 239 -22.49 -10.96 19.22
CA SER A 239 -23.42 -11.63 18.31
C SER A 239 -23.04 -11.38 16.85
N PRO A 240 -23.02 -12.39 15.97
CA PRO A 240 -22.79 -12.21 14.55
C PRO A 240 -23.67 -11.12 13.91
N ALA A 241 -24.90 -10.97 14.36
CA ALA A 241 -25.81 -9.93 13.88
C ALA A 241 -25.36 -8.50 14.19
N GLN A 242 -24.46 -8.32 15.15
CA GLN A 242 -23.85 -7.02 15.48
C GLN A 242 -22.63 -6.72 14.60
N ILE A 243 -22.10 -7.70 13.88
CA ILE A 243 -20.96 -7.54 12.97
C ILE A 243 -21.48 -7.17 11.59
N ALA A 244 -20.91 -6.15 10.99
CA ALA A 244 -21.22 -5.72 9.63
C ALA A 244 -19.99 -5.81 8.72
N TYR A 245 -20.16 -6.38 7.53
CA TYR A 245 -19.14 -6.44 6.48
C TYR A 245 -19.65 -5.94 5.15
N THR A 246 -18.75 -5.38 4.35
CA THR A 246 -19.04 -5.05 2.96
C THR A 246 -18.78 -6.25 2.05
N PHE A 247 -19.73 -6.56 1.18
CA PHE A 247 -19.55 -7.56 0.13
C PHE A 247 -19.43 -6.92 -1.26
N LEU A 248 -18.61 -7.55 -2.11
CA LEU A 248 -18.40 -7.17 -3.51
C LEU A 248 -18.91 -8.25 -4.50
N THR A 249 -19.25 -9.44 -4.02
CA THR A 249 -19.76 -10.54 -4.84
C THR A 249 -20.97 -11.19 -4.20
N LYS A 250 -21.85 -11.80 -5.03
CA LYS A 250 -22.99 -12.57 -4.51
C LYS A 250 -22.54 -13.73 -3.60
N LYS A 251 -21.42 -14.38 -3.94
CA LYS A 251 -20.83 -15.46 -3.14
C LYS A 251 -20.49 -14.99 -1.72
N ASN A 252 -19.86 -13.81 -1.60
CA ASN A 252 -19.53 -13.25 -0.29
C ASN A 252 -20.79 -12.87 0.49
N LYS A 253 -21.81 -12.33 -0.18
CA LYS A 253 -23.09 -12.04 0.47
C LYS A 253 -23.71 -13.30 1.08
N VAL A 254 -23.79 -14.39 0.32
CA VAL A 254 -24.34 -15.67 0.83
C VAL A 254 -23.53 -16.17 2.03
N LYS A 255 -22.20 -16.08 1.99
CA LYS A 255 -21.37 -16.47 3.13
C LYS A 255 -21.68 -15.64 4.39
N LEU A 256 -21.82 -14.32 4.26
CA LEU A 256 -22.18 -13.44 5.37
C LEU A 256 -23.56 -13.80 5.92
N ASP A 257 -24.54 -13.93 5.05
CA ASP A 257 -25.93 -14.23 5.45
C ASP A 257 -26.02 -15.60 6.16
N ASN A 258 -25.33 -16.63 5.67
CA ASN A 258 -25.29 -17.97 6.28
C ASN A 258 -24.64 -17.97 7.68
N ASN A 259 -23.78 -17.00 7.98
CA ASN A 259 -23.16 -16.85 9.28
C ASN A 259 -23.89 -15.81 10.16
N GLY A 260 -25.05 -15.33 9.75
CA GLY A 260 -25.85 -14.36 10.49
C GLY A 260 -25.25 -12.95 10.57
N ILE A 261 -24.26 -12.65 9.71
CA ILE A 261 -23.53 -11.39 9.72
C ILE A 261 -24.25 -10.37 8.82
N TYR A 262 -24.35 -9.14 9.30
CA TYR A 262 -25.00 -8.07 8.57
C TYR A 262 -24.20 -7.66 7.32
N SER A 263 -24.80 -7.89 6.15
CA SER A 263 -24.12 -7.66 4.88
C SER A 263 -24.43 -6.27 4.29
N ILE A 264 -23.39 -5.50 3.96
CA ILE A 264 -23.48 -4.18 3.33
C ILE A 264 -22.98 -4.27 1.89
N SER A 265 -23.77 -3.77 0.93
CA SER A 265 -23.36 -3.76 -0.47
C SER A 265 -22.27 -2.73 -0.73
N GLY A 266 -21.09 -3.16 -1.19
CA GLY A 266 -20.00 -2.29 -1.62
C GLY A 266 -20.28 -1.50 -2.90
N PHE A 267 -21.35 -1.83 -3.63
CA PHE A 267 -21.76 -1.11 -4.84
C PHE A 267 -22.77 0.00 -4.56
N THR A 268 -23.33 0.07 -3.35
CA THR A 268 -24.28 1.09 -2.98
C THR A 268 -23.57 2.41 -2.70
N ARG A 269 -24.01 3.47 -3.34
CA ARG A 269 -23.53 4.82 -3.07
C ARG A 269 -24.46 5.49 -2.06
N TYR A 270 -23.92 5.85 -0.92
CA TYR A 270 -24.64 6.56 0.12
C TYR A 270 -24.50 8.07 -0.14
N TYR A 271 -25.64 8.74 -0.37
CA TYR A 271 -25.70 10.19 -0.49
C TYR A 271 -26.69 10.72 0.53
N ASN A 272 -26.24 11.64 1.35
CA ASN A 272 -27.12 12.46 2.16
C ASN A 272 -27.14 13.86 1.56
N SER A 273 -28.33 14.30 1.09
CA SER A 273 -28.51 15.64 0.55
C SER A 273 -28.21 16.75 1.58
N ASN A 274 -28.37 16.44 2.87
CA ASN A 274 -28.08 17.36 3.98
C ASN A 274 -26.58 17.37 4.36
N CYS A 275 -25.83 16.34 3.97
CA CYS A 275 -24.38 16.25 4.13
C CYS A 275 -23.59 16.62 2.86
N LEU A 276 -24.23 17.29 1.91
CA LEU A 276 -23.49 18.08 0.96
C LEU A 276 -22.80 19.18 1.78
N ILE A 277 -21.68 18.82 2.41
CA ILE A 277 -20.71 19.80 2.89
C ILE A 277 -20.53 20.69 1.66
N LYS A 278 -21.08 21.90 1.75
CA LYS A 278 -20.91 22.89 0.68
C LYS A 278 -19.46 22.81 0.33
N PRO A 279 -19.09 22.53 -0.93
CA PRO A 279 -17.71 22.30 -1.27
C PRO A 279 -16.93 23.44 -0.62
N TYR A 280 -16.03 23.10 0.28
CA TYR A 280 -15.28 24.06 1.09
C TYR A 280 -14.59 25.13 0.24
N VAL A 281 -14.47 24.83 -1.05
CA VAL A 281 -13.97 25.69 -2.13
C VAL A 281 -14.70 27.06 -2.22
N SER A 282 -15.94 27.18 -1.74
CA SER A 282 -16.67 28.45 -1.86
C SER A 282 -16.15 29.57 -0.95
N ARG A 283 -15.37 29.26 0.06
CA ARG A 283 -14.77 30.25 0.97
C ARG A 283 -13.27 30.50 0.74
N ILE A 284 -12.62 29.62 -0.03
CA ILE A 284 -11.18 29.74 -0.27
C ILE A 284 -10.98 30.67 -1.46
N ASN A 285 -10.25 31.75 -1.25
CA ASN A 285 -9.92 32.72 -2.27
C ASN A 285 -9.18 32.03 -3.45
N THR A 286 -9.90 31.78 -4.54
CA THR A 286 -9.42 31.05 -5.73
C THR A 286 -8.36 31.81 -6.53
N LYS A 287 -7.90 32.97 -6.06
CA LYS A 287 -6.88 33.81 -6.72
C LYS A 287 -5.46 33.23 -6.65
N SER A 288 -5.20 32.27 -5.77
CA SER A 288 -3.88 31.63 -5.73
C SER A 288 -3.73 30.64 -6.89
N LYS A 289 -2.82 30.96 -7.81
CA LYS A 289 -2.49 30.10 -8.98
C LYS A 289 -1.37 29.09 -8.67
N SER A 290 -1.00 28.88 -7.39
CA SER A 290 0.07 27.96 -7.07
C SER A 290 -0.35 26.48 -7.19
N LEU A 291 0.60 25.62 -7.57
CA LEU A 291 0.36 24.18 -7.70
C LEU A 291 0.12 23.55 -6.31
N GLU A 292 0.83 24.04 -5.30
CA GLU A 292 0.70 23.63 -3.90
C GLU A 292 -0.72 23.84 -3.41
N TYR A 293 -1.24 25.04 -3.60
CA TYR A 293 -2.60 25.39 -3.20
C TYR A 293 -3.65 24.53 -3.94
N SER A 294 -3.45 24.33 -5.23
CA SER A 294 -4.34 23.46 -6.03
C SER A 294 -4.32 22.01 -5.54
N LYS A 295 -3.14 21.50 -5.13
CA LYS A 295 -3.00 20.15 -4.56
C LYS A 295 -3.70 20.06 -3.20
N LEU A 296 -3.53 21.05 -2.33
CA LEU A 296 -4.18 21.13 -1.03
C LEU A 296 -5.71 21.12 -1.17
N ILE A 297 -6.26 21.94 -2.06
CA ILE A 297 -7.71 21.96 -2.36
C ILE A 297 -8.17 20.56 -2.86
N MET A 298 -7.40 19.94 -3.75
CA MET A 298 -7.75 18.63 -4.26
C MET A 298 -7.83 17.57 -3.14
N LEU A 299 -6.86 17.58 -2.22
CA LEU A 299 -6.82 16.66 -1.08
C LEU A 299 -8.00 16.90 -0.14
N MET A 300 -8.34 18.16 0.09
CA MET A 300 -9.48 18.52 0.91
C MET A 300 -10.82 18.08 0.32
N ASN A 301 -10.99 18.30 -0.97
CA ASN A 301 -12.22 17.87 -1.64
C ASN A 301 -12.37 16.34 -1.57
N LYS A 302 -11.24 15.62 -1.66
CA LYS A 302 -11.24 14.16 -1.49
C LYS A 302 -11.62 13.80 -0.05
N TYR A 303 -10.96 14.38 0.94
CA TYR A 303 -11.25 14.15 2.35
C TYR A 303 -12.74 14.41 2.68
N SER A 304 -13.26 15.57 2.27
CA SER A 304 -14.66 15.95 2.51
C SER A 304 -15.65 15.00 1.83
N SER A 305 -15.32 14.56 0.60
CA SER A 305 -16.14 13.60 -0.15
C SER A 305 -16.16 12.23 0.55
N ASP A 306 -15.00 11.76 0.97
CA ASP A 306 -14.86 10.46 1.65
C ASP A 306 -15.55 10.49 3.01
N LYS A 307 -15.34 11.54 3.80
CA LYS A 307 -16.03 11.76 5.09
C LYS A 307 -17.54 11.77 4.93
N SER A 308 -18.08 12.49 3.94
CA SER A 308 -19.52 12.57 3.68
C SER A 308 -20.12 11.22 3.30
N TYR A 309 -19.42 10.45 2.44
CA TYR A 309 -19.83 9.11 2.06
C TYR A 309 -19.91 8.18 3.28
N TRP A 310 -18.84 8.14 4.08
CA TRP A 310 -18.77 7.28 5.26
C TRP A 310 -19.75 7.68 6.35
N TYR A 311 -19.95 8.98 6.58
CA TYR A 311 -20.98 9.46 7.50
C TYR A 311 -22.36 8.94 7.13
N SER A 312 -22.70 9.03 5.84
CA SER A 312 -23.99 8.57 5.33
C SER A 312 -24.18 7.07 5.47
N LEU A 313 -23.13 6.27 5.17
CA LEU A 313 -23.13 4.83 5.34
C LEU A 313 -23.31 4.46 6.83
N ILE A 314 -22.51 5.06 7.69
CA ILE A 314 -22.50 4.82 9.14
C ILE A 314 -23.86 5.10 9.75
N LYS A 315 -24.45 6.25 9.44
CA LYS A 315 -25.79 6.61 9.91
C LYS A 315 -26.87 5.68 9.38
N HIS A 316 -26.79 5.31 8.09
CA HIS A 316 -27.81 4.44 7.48
C HIS A 316 -27.83 3.05 8.11
N HIS A 317 -26.67 2.50 8.43
CA HIS A 317 -26.55 1.13 8.96
C HIS A 317 -26.41 1.06 10.49
N ASN A 318 -26.56 2.18 11.19
CA ASN A 318 -26.39 2.29 12.65
C ASN A 318 -25.04 1.70 13.14
N ILE A 319 -23.95 2.05 12.44
CA ILE A 319 -22.61 1.60 12.82
C ILE A 319 -22.12 2.46 13.98
N LYS A 320 -21.62 1.83 15.03
CA LYS A 320 -21.09 2.48 16.24
C LYS A 320 -19.58 2.29 16.40
N ILE A 321 -19.05 1.22 15.84
CA ILE A 321 -17.61 0.97 15.83
C ILE A 321 -17.18 0.69 14.39
N HIS A 322 -16.19 1.42 13.91
CA HIS A 322 -15.47 1.09 12.70
C HIS A 322 -14.15 0.47 13.10
N LEU A 323 -13.92 -0.76 12.68
CA LEU A 323 -12.70 -1.51 12.98
C LEU A 323 -11.95 -1.81 11.67
N SER A 324 -10.75 -1.29 11.54
CA SER A 324 -9.91 -1.43 10.35
C SER A 324 -8.51 -1.90 10.72
N TRP A 325 -7.88 -2.58 9.78
CA TRP A 325 -6.46 -2.93 9.85
C TRP A 325 -5.64 -2.21 8.76
N TYR A 326 -6.33 -1.40 7.94
CA TYR A 326 -5.73 -0.79 6.77
C TYR A 326 -5.27 0.63 7.05
N ASP A 327 -4.00 0.77 7.30
CA ASP A 327 -3.31 2.03 7.61
C ASP A 327 -2.46 2.58 6.44
N ASN A 328 -2.36 1.84 5.32
CA ASN A 328 -1.46 2.16 4.21
C ASN A 328 -1.77 3.48 3.49
N ASN A 329 -2.94 4.07 3.70
CA ASN A 329 -3.29 5.37 3.13
C ASN A 329 -3.94 6.29 4.18
N SER A 330 -4.21 7.54 3.80
CA SER A 330 -4.82 8.54 4.68
C SER A 330 -6.34 8.42 4.84
N ASP A 331 -7.02 7.55 4.08
CA ASP A 331 -8.49 7.51 4.01
C ASP A 331 -9.14 7.15 5.35
N HIS A 332 -8.47 6.33 6.18
CA HIS A 332 -8.95 5.98 7.54
C HIS A 332 -9.21 7.19 8.44
N MET A 333 -8.49 8.31 8.21
CA MET A 333 -8.67 9.54 8.99
C MET A 333 -10.01 10.23 8.68
N ALA A 334 -10.44 10.21 7.41
CA ALA A 334 -11.75 10.71 7.03
C ALA A 334 -12.88 9.83 7.56
N ILE A 335 -12.66 8.51 7.63
CA ILE A 335 -13.59 7.55 8.20
C ILE A 335 -13.73 7.76 9.72
N ALA A 336 -12.60 7.96 10.40
CA ALA A 336 -12.59 8.22 11.85
C ALA A 336 -13.38 9.49 12.20
N ASP A 337 -13.20 10.57 11.42
CA ASP A 337 -13.99 11.79 11.62
C ASP A 337 -15.48 11.60 11.29
N ALA A 338 -15.79 10.79 10.28
CA ALA A 338 -17.17 10.49 9.90
C ALA A 338 -17.91 9.72 11.00
N ILE A 339 -17.26 8.71 11.58
CA ILE A 339 -17.88 7.89 12.62
C ILE A 339 -17.99 8.64 13.96
N ASN A 340 -17.01 9.49 14.29
CA ASN A 340 -17.09 10.33 15.49
C ASN A 340 -18.25 11.33 15.38
N GLU A 341 -18.42 11.98 14.23
CA GLU A 341 -19.56 12.88 13.98
C GLU A 341 -20.90 12.11 14.05
N ALA A 342 -20.90 10.84 13.70
CA ALA A 342 -22.05 9.97 13.82
C ALA A 342 -22.31 9.45 15.27
N GLY A 343 -21.45 9.79 16.23
CA GLY A 343 -21.53 9.36 17.63
C GLY A 343 -20.99 7.94 17.84
N GLY A 344 -20.00 7.54 17.07
CA GLY A 344 -19.32 6.24 17.19
C GLY A 344 -17.80 6.39 17.37
N ILE A 345 -17.07 5.29 17.29
CA ILE A 345 -15.64 5.16 17.55
C ILE A 345 -14.93 4.49 16.39
N ALA A 346 -13.80 5.03 15.99
CA ALA A 346 -12.87 4.40 15.06
C ALA A 346 -11.78 3.63 15.81
N ALA A 347 -11.58 2.38 15.46
CA ALA A 347 -10.52 1.54 15.99
C ALA A 347 -9.72 0.93 14.84
N MET A 348 -8.42 0.79 15.05
CA MET A 348 -7.52 0.14 14.10
C MET A 348 -6.59 -0.82 14.82
N TRP A 349 -6.12 -1.85 14.13
CA TRP A 349 -5.03 -2.69 14.63
C TRP A 349 -3.87 -2.72 13.66
N GLN A 350 -2.69 -2.83 14.21
CA GLN A 350 -1.46 -2.96 13.45
C GLN A 350 -1.48 -4.25 12.62
N THR A 351 -1.14 -4.11 11.35
CA THR A 351 -1.17 -5.22 10.38
C THR A 351 0.17 -5.87 10.19
N SER A 352 1.21 -5.04 10.18
CA SER A 352 2.56 -5.44 9.82
C SER A 352 3.56 -4.82 10.78
N PHE A 353 4.65 -5.53 11.00
CA PHE A 353 5.80 -5.01 11.71
C PHE A 353 6.70 -4.26 10.72
N PHE A 354 6.96 -2.99 10.98
CA PHE A 354 7.79 -2.16 10.09
C PHE A 354 9.21 -1.97 10.60
N GLY A 355 9.41 -1.86 11.91
CA GLY A 355 10.72 -1.73 12.52
C GLY A 355 11.41 -0.37 12.30
N PHE A 356 10.83 0.55 11.51
CA PHE A 356 11.40 1.87 11.20
C PHE A 356 10.32 2.89 10.86
N LYS A 357 10.68 4.18 10.91
CA LYS A 357 9.79 5.29 10.55
C LYS A 357 9.38 5.22 9.08
N ASN A 358 8.06 5.19 8.84
CA ASN A 358 7.48 5.27 7.52
C ASN A 358 6.11 5.95 7.60
N TYR A 359 5.82 6.92 6.72
CA TYR A 359 4.51 7.59 6.70
C TYR A 359 3.34 6.64 6.44
N GLU A 360 3.59 5.49 5.81
CA GLU A 360 2.60 4.43 5.67
C GLU A 360 2.02 4.00 7.03
N CYS A 361 2.84 4.03 8.10
CA CYS A 361 2.44 3.66 9.46
C CYS A 361 1.83 4.82 10.27
N GLN A 362 1.80 6.04 9.74
CA GLN A 362 1.16 7.17 10.42
C GLN A 362 -0.35 6.96 10.49
N THR A 363 -0.91 6.98 11.68
CA THR A 363 -2.35 6.82 11.92
C THR A 363 -2.95 8.00 12.67
N SER A 364 -4.25 8.18 12.54
CA SER A 364 -5.02 9.13 13.33
C SER A 364 -6.44 8.59 13.53
N THR A 365 -6.62 7.87 14.62
CA THR A 365 -7.85 7.15 14.97
C THR A 365 -8.19 7.36 16.46
N ASP A 366 -9.30 6.80 16.95
CA ASP A 366 -9.60 6.89 18.39
C ASP A 366 -8.78 5.84 19.16
N ILE A 367 -8.77 4.60 18.67
CA ILE A 367 -8.05 3.49 19.31
C ILE A 367 -7.13 2.83 18.28
N MET A 368 -5.86 2.69 18.64
CA MET A 368 -4.89 1.91 17.88
C MET A 368 -4.37 0.74 18.71
N PHE A 369 -4.62 -0.49 18.25
CA PHE A 369 -4.07 -1.71 18.83
C PHE A 369 -2.72 -2.02 18.20
N LEU A 370 -1.69 -2.16 19.02
CA LEU A 370 -0.29 -2.26 18.60
C LEU A 370 0.35 -3.54 19.12
N PHE A 371 1.35 -4.04 18.41
CA PHE A 371 2.04 -5.27 18.79
C PHE A 371 2.91 -5.08 20.04
N SER A 372 3.58 -3.93 20.16
CA SER A 372 4.54 -3.69 21.24
C SER A 372 4.61 -2.22 21.65
N LYS A 373 5.29 -1.98 22.78
CA LYS A 373 5.65 -0.61 23.20
C LYS A 373 6.52 0.10 22.17
N PHE A 374 7.45 -0.62 21.52
CA PHE A 374 8.28 -0.09 20.43
C PHE A 374 7.41 0.44 19.28
N ASP A 375 6.39 -0.32 18.86
CA ASP A 375 5.47 0.12 17.79
C ASP A 375 4.66 1.35 18.21
N SER A 376 4.27 1.44 19.50
CA SER A 376 3.59 2.61 20.03
C SER A 376 4.49 3.85 19.96
N ASP A 377 5.74 3.75 20.39
CA ASP A 377 6.69 4.85 20.39
C ASP A 377 7.04 5.25 18.94
N LEU A 378 7.20 4.28 18.06
CA LEU A 378 7.39 4.49 16.63
C LEU A 378 6.20 5.27 16.03
N ASN A 379 4.98 4.81 16.30
CA ASN A 379 3.75 5.44 15.80
C ASN A 379 3.62 6.90 16.29
N GLN A 380 3.92 7.17 17.55
CA GLN A 380 3.96 8.54 18.09
C GLN A 380 5.03 9.39 17.41
N SER A 381 6.22 8.85 17.19
CA SER A 381 7.33 9.58 16.54
C SER A 381 7.04 9.99 15.09
N LEU A 382 6.07 9.34 14.45
CA LEU A 382 5.55 9.68 13.12
C LEU A 382 4.59 10.88 13.15
N GLY A 383 4.24 11.39 14.32
CA GLY A 383 3.21 12.42 14.50
C GLY A 383 1.79 11.85 14.37
N SER A 384 1.61 10.56 14.59
CA SER A 384 0.29 9.93 14.69
C SER A 384 -0.52 10.56 15.83
N LYS A 385 -1.83 10.72 15.61
CA LYS A 385 -2.75 11.32 16.58
C LYS A 385 -3.88 10.36 16.91
N ASN A 386 -3.52 9.25 17.56
CA ASN A 386 -4.49 8.34 18.14
C ASN A 386 -4.87 8.83 19.53
N ARG A 387 -6.13 8.70 19.88
CA ARG A 387 -6.60 9.04 21.23
C ARG A 387 -6.05 8.06 22.27
N TYR A 388 -6.00 6.78 21.89
CA TYR A 388 -5.43 5.71 22.73
C TYR A 388 -4.57 4.78 21.89
N ASN A 389 -3.36 4.51 22.35
CA ASN A 389 -2.50 3.44 21.87
C ASN A 389 -2.53 2.30 22.90
N ILE A 390 -3.02 1.13 22.48
CA ILE A 390 -3.16 -0.04 23.35
C ILE A 390 -2.23 -1.13 22.83
N VAL A 391 -1.29 -1.55 23.66
CA VAL A 391 -0.40 -2.67 23.35
C VAL A 391 -1.13 -3.97 23.67
N THR A 392 -1.41 -4.77 22.63
CA THR A 392 -2.16 -6.04 22.73
C THR A 392 -1.33 -7.26 22.38
N GLY A 393 -0.12 -7.08 21.88
CA GLY A 393 0.64 -8.17 21.28
C GLY A 393 0.20 -8.45 19.84
N PHE A 394 0.70 -9.54 19.28
CA PHE A 394 0.37 -9.97 17.92
C PHE A 394 -1.03 -10.58 17.86
N ILE A 395 -1.93 -9.91 17.17
CA ILE A 395 -3.37 -10.23 17.17
C ILE A 395 -3.72 -11.64 16.67
N SER A 396 -2.86 -12.23 15.84
CA SER A 396 -3.07 -13.58 15.30
C SER A 396 -2.38 -14.69 16.12
N ASP A 397 -1.90 -14.39 17.32
CA ASP A 397 -1.17 -15.30 18.19
C ASP A 397 -1.98 -16.58 18.56
N TYR A 398 -3.30 -16.46 18.70
CA TYR A 398 -4.21 -17.58 18.94
C TYR A 398 -4.11 -18.72 17.91
N ILE A 399 -3.58 -18.44 16.70
CA ILE A 399 -3.37 -19.42 15.63
C ILE A 399 -2.36 -20.51 16.06
N ALA A 400 -1.46 -20.20 16.99
CA ALA A 400 -0.48 -21.14 17.50
C ALA A 400 -1.11 -22.43 17.99
N LEU A 401 -2.11 -22.32 18.87
CA LEU A 401 -2.79 -23.48 19.45
C LEU A 401 -3.46 -24.36 18.38
N LYS A 402 -4.04 -23.73 17.36
CA LYS A 402 -4.69 -24.43 16.24
C LYS A 402 -3.69 -25.06 15.28
N SER A 403 -2.44 -24.59 15.27
CA SER A 403 -1.37 -25.06 14.38
C SER A 403 -0.64 -26.29 14.90
N LEU A 404 -0.72 -26.60 16.20
CA LEU A 404 0.07 -27.66 16.83
C LEU A 404 -0.14 -29.04 16.18
N GLU A 405 -1.36 -29.55 16.12
CA GLU A 405 -1.65 -30.86 15.56
C GLU A 405 -1.45 -30.94 14.04
N PRO A 406 -1.91 -29.95 13.24
CA PRO A 406 -1.56 -29.91 11.82
C PRO A 406 -0.05 -29.90 11.56
N ALA A 407 0.71 -29.10 12.31
CA ALA A 407 2.17 -29.06 12.16
C ALA A 407 2.82 -30.40 12.46
N LYS A 408 2.41 -31.07 13.54
CA LYS A 408 2.90 -32.40 13.92
C LYS A 408 2.65 -33.44 12.83
N LYS A 409 1.45 -33.46 12.23
CA LYS A 409 1.11 -34.36 11.13
C LYS A 409 2.00 -34.15 9.91
N ILE A 410 2.20 -32.89 9.50
CA ILE A 410 3.06 -32.54 8.37
C ILE A 410 4.51 -32.91 8.66
N ARG A 411 5.01 -32.59 9.87
CA ARG A 411 6.37 -32.95 10.29
C ARG A 411 6.62 -34.46 10.25
N ASN A 412 5.67 -35.23 10.76
CA ASN A 412 5.76 -36.70 10.73
C ASN A 412 5.81 -37.25 9.31
N LYS A 413 4.99 -36.70 8.40
CA LYS A 413 5.01 -37.07 6.98
C LYS A 413 6.39 -36.84 6.35
N LEU A 414 7.02 -35.69 6.60
CA LEU A 414 8.36 -35.40 6.09
C LEU A 414 9.43 -36.33 6.69
N LYS A 415 9.32 -36.61 8.00
CA LYS A 415 10.21 -37.56 8.68
C LYS A 415 10.09 -38.97 8.14
N SER A 416 8.86 -39.44 7.89
CA SER A 416 8.63 -40.76 7.29
C SER A 416 9.21 -40.88 5.87
N ALA A 417 9.40 -39.77 5.17
CA ALA A 417 10.08 -39.71 3.89
C ALA A 417 11.61 -39.58 3.99
N GLY A 418 12.18 -39.66 5.20
CA GLY A 418 13.61 -39.62 5.46
C GLY A 418 14.20 -38.29 5.95
N ALA A 419 13.38 -37.24 6.06
CA ALA A 419 13.87 -35.94 6.54
C ALA A 419 14.17 -35.98 8.05
N THR A 420 15.41 -35.72 8.45
CA THR A 420 15.79 -35.54 9.85
C THR A 420 15.85 -34.08 10.26
N LYS A 421 16.17 -33.18 9.34
CA LYS A 421 16.11 -31.72 9.49
C LYS A 421 15.14 -31.13 8.48
N ILE A 422 14.35 -30.18 8.92
CA ILE A 422 13.30 -29.56 8.09
C ILE A 422 13.49 -28.06 8.09
N VAL A 423 13.49 -27.46 6.91
CA VAL A 423 13.55 -26.02 6.70
C VAL A 423 12.22 -25.54 6.15
N ASN A 424 11.74 -24.43 6.63
CA ASN A 424 10.61 -23.73 6.05
C ASN A 424 11.09 -22.57 5.18
N ILE A 425 10.59 -22.51 3.94
CA ILE A 425 10.79 -21.38 3.03
C ILE A 425 9.52 -20.58 2.97
N MET A 426 9.60 -19.31 3.35
CA MET A 426 8.51 -18.35 3.22
C MET A 426 8.63 -17.60 1.92
N ASP A 427 7.66 -17.84 1.03
CA ASP A 427 7.58 -17.15 -0.27
C ASP A 427 7.09 -15.71 -0.11
N GLU A 428 7.62 -14.82 -0.94
CA GLU A 428 7.18 -13.45 -1.06
C GLU A 428 6.45 -13.18 -2.38
N ASN A 429 5.48 -12.26 -2.34
CA ASN A 429 4.79 -11.81 -3.54
C ASN A 429 5.62 -10.73 -4.23
N CYS A 430 6.56 -11.14 -5.07
CA CYS A 430 7.37 -10.23 -5.87
C CYS A 430 6.74 -9.85 -7.21
N SER A 431 7.30 -8.85 -7.84
CA SER A 431 6.92 -8.35 -9.17
C SER A 431 8.06 -8.54 -10.16
N ASP A 432 7.74 -8.73 -11.44
CA ASP A 432 8.72 -8.70 -12.53
C ASP A 432 9.34 -7.31 -12.77
N ASP A 433 8.84 -6.30 -12.07
CA ASP A 433 9.37 -4.95 -12.17
C ASP A 433 10.75 -4.87 -11.48
N PRO A 434 11.85 -4.62 -12.22
CA PRO A 434 13.20 -4.54 -11.65
C PRO A 434 13.36 -3.39 -10.64
N ARG A 435 12.39 -2.48 -10.59
CA ARG A 435 12.30 -1.43 -9.58
C ARG A 435 11.74 -1.95 -8.25
N TRP A 436 11.26 -3.19 -8.21
CA TRP A 436 10.81 -3.82 -6.98
C TRP A 436 12.02 -4.38 -6.20
N HIS A 437 12.01 -4.29 -4.90
CA HIS A 437 13.13 -4.70 -4.05
C HIS A 437 13.41 -6.20 -4.04
N THR A 438 12.39 -7.00 -4.30
CA THR A 438 12.49 -8.45 -4.51
C THR A 438 12.00 -8.75 -5.91
N GLY A 439 12.92 -8.82 -6.86
CA GLY A 439 12.65 -9.27 -8.22
C GLY A 439 12.36 -10.77 -8.25
N LEU A 440 11.69 -11.25 -9.28
CA LEU A 440 11.46 -12.68 -9.49
C LEU A 440 12.78 -13.44 -9.62
N GLU A 441 13.77 -12.84 -10.23
CA GLU A 441 15.09 -13.44 -10.46
C GLU A 441 15.77 -13.79 -9.13
N LEU A 442 15.94 -12.81 -8.23
CA LEU A 442 16.53 -13.06 -6.91
C LEU A 442 15.77 -14.13 -6.11
N GLN A 443 14.44 -14.12 -6.15
CA GLN A 443 13.67 -15.15 -5.47
C GLN A 443 13.85 -16.53 -6.09
N ARG A 444 13.90 -16.61 -7.42
CA ARG A 444 14.16 -17.87 -8.12
C ARG A 444 15.54 -18.44 -7.77
N GLU A 445 16.56 -17.59 -7.71
CA GLU A 445 17.90 -18.00 -7.25
C GLU A 445 17.87 -18.60 -5.85
N ASN A 446 17.24 -17.89 -4.89
CA ASN A 446 17.10 -18.37 -3.51
C ASN A 446 16.32 -19.68 -3.42
N TYR A 447 15.24 -19.81 -4.19
CA TYR A 447 14.42 -21.02 -4.17
C TYR A 447 15.12 -22.19 -4.86
N SER A 448 15.78 -21.96 -6.00
CA SER A 448 16.60 -22.99 -6.67
C SER A 448 17.62 -23.56 -5.75
N PHE A 449 18.42 -22.70 -5.09
CA PHE A 449 19.46 -23.13 -4.16
C PHE A 449 18.92 -24.11 -3.09
N ILE A 450 17.81 -23.76 -2.44
CA ILE A 450 17.28 -24.58 -1.36
C ILE A 450 16.64 -25.86 -1.89
N LEU A 451 15.94 -25.81 -3.02
CA LEU A 451 15.30 -26.98 -3.63
C LEU A 451 16.33 -27.96 -4.19
N GLU A 452 17.42 -27.49 -4.78
CA GLU A 452 18.56 -28.31 -5.18
C GLU A 452 19.17 -29.02 -3.97
N LYS A 453 19.35 -28.30 -2.85
CA LYS A 453 19.84 -28.93 -1.61
C LYS A 453 18.92 -30.03 -1.08
N VAL A 454 17.61 -29.92 -1.24
CA VAL A 454 16.68 -31.02 -0.88
C VAL A 454 16.89 -32.24 -1.76
N LEU A 455 17.14 -32.06 -3.05
CA LEU A 455 17.41 -33.17 -3.98
C LEU A 455 18.74 -33.86 -3.69
N GLU A 456 19.78 -33.06 -3.44
CA GLU A 456 21.14 -33.53 -3.17
C GLU A 456 21.29 -34.17 -1.77
N THR A 457 20.45 -33.77 -0.81
CA THR A 457 20.65 -34.08 0.60
C THR A 457 19.52 -34.93 1.18
N PRO A 458 19.67 -36.27 1.28
CA PRO A 458 18.58 -37.19 1.66
C PRO A 458 17.93 -36.93 3.02
N TRP A 459 18.68 -36.32 3.95
CA TRP A 459 18.19 -36.03 5.30
C TRP A 459 17.48 -34.66 5.40
N LEU A 460 17.51 -33.84 4.36
CA LEU A 460 16.90 -32.50 4.37
C LEU A 460 15.46 -32.54 3.86
N GLY A 461 14.54 -31.99 4.65
CA GLY A 461 13.15 -31.76 4.28
C GLY A 461 12.84 -30.28 4.14
N VAL A 462 11.85 -29.95 3.32
CA VAL A 462 11.40 -28.57 3.10
C VAL A 462 9.89 -28.44 3.21
N VAL A 463 9.47 -27.38 3.91
CA VAL A 463 8.11 -26.85 3.83
C VAL A 463 8.15 -25.59 2.99
N PHE A 464 7.55 -25.60 1.83
CA PHE A 464 7.41 -24.43 0.98
C PHE A 464 6.08 -23.73 1.29
N LYS A 465 6.13 -22.53 1.84
CA LYS A 465 4.96 -21.75 2.28
C LYS A 465 4.67 -20.60 1.31
N PRO A 466 3.76 -20.77 0.33
CA PRO A 466 3.43 -19.69 -0.61
C PRO A 466 2.78 -18.50 0.09
N LYS A 467 3.10 -17.29 -0.32
CA LYS A 467 2.35 -16.08 0.06
C LYS A 467 1.07 -15.97 -0.72
N LYS A 468 1.14 -16.20 -2.04
CA LYS A 468 -0.01 -16.25 -2.96
C LYS A 468 0.05 -17.50 -3.82
N VAL A 469 -0.80 -18.45 -3.52
CA VAL A 469 -0.85 -19.73 -4.20
C VAL A 469 -1.19 -19.58 -5.69
N ASN A 470 -2.23 -18.83 -6.01
CA ASN A 470 -2.73 -18.66 -7.38
C ASN A 470 -1.73 -17.99 -8.35
N THR A 471 -0.70 -17.32 -7.85
CA THR A 471 0.35 -16.71 -8.68
C THR A 471 1.68 -17.45 -8.60
N LEU A 472 1.79 -18.48 -7.75
CA LEU A 472 3.05 -19.15 -7.45
C LEU A 472 3.71 -19.73 -8.71
N LYS A 473 3.01 -20.56 -9.47
CA LYS A 473 3.53 -21.18 -10.70
C LYS A 473 4.15 -20.15 -11.66
N ARG A 474 3.45 -19.03 -11.90
CA ARG A 474 3.95 -17.95 -12.77
C ARG A 474 5.20 -17.30 -12.20
N ARG A 475 5.27 -17.07 -10.89
CA ARG A 475 6.40 -16.43 -10.22
C ARG A 475 7.63 -17.33 -10.19
N LEU A 476 7.45 -18.61 -9.96
CA LEU A 476 8.52 -19.57 -9.98
C LEU A 476 9.13 -19.74 -11.39
N GLY A 477 8.29 -19.69 -12.45
CA GLY A 477 8.80 -19.91 -13.80
C GLY A 477 9.52 -21.26 -13.93
N PRO A 478 10.79 -21.30 -14.38
CA PRO A 478 11.57 -22.54 -14.51
C PRO A 478 11.75 -23.31 -13.19
N VAL A 479 11.82 -22.62 -12.07
CA VAL A 479 11.99 -23.23 -10.73
C VAL A 479 10.80 -24.11 -10.33
N ASN A 480 9.67 -23.97 -11.02
CA ASN A 480 8.50 -24.81 -10.75
C ASN A 480 8.75 -26.30 -11.01
N GLU A 481 9.56 -26.66 -11.99
CA GLU A 481 9.95 -28.05 -12.25
C GLU A 481 10.78 -28.60 -11.09
N LEU A 482 11.77 -27.84 -10.65
CA LEU A 482 12.61 -28.18 -9.50
C LEU A 482 11.78 -28.36 -8.22
N LEU A 483 10.78 -27.50 -7.99
CA LEU A 483 9.84 -27.67 -6.87
C LEU A 483 9.03 -28.97 -6.99
N ASN A 484 8.56 -29.30 -8.19
CA ASN A 484 7.83 -30.55 -8.42
C ASN A 484 8.71 -31.77 -8.15
N ASP A 485 9.97 -31.74 -8.57
CA ASP A 485 10.91 -32.84 -8.32
C ASP A 485 11.23 -32.98 -6.83
N ALA A 486 11.45 -31.88 -6.13
CA ALA A 486 11.59 -31.90 -4.67
C ALA A 486 10.35 -32.49 -3.97
N VAL A 487 9.13 -32.15 -4.44
CA VAL A 487 7.88 -32.72 -3.90
C VAL A 487 7.78 -34.23 -4.16
N LYS A 488 8.19 -34.74 -5.31
CA LYS A 488 8.21 -36.18 -5.62
C LYS A 488 9.07 -37.00 -4.66
N THR A 489 10.10 -36.41 -4.04
CA THR A 489 10.92 -37.08 -3.02
C THR A 489 10.13 -37.41 -1.74
N GLY A 490 8.95 -36.83 -1.54
CA GLY A 490 8.19 -36.89 -0.30
C GLY A 490 8.76 -36.00 0.82
N ARG A 491 9.97 -35.44 0.65
CA ARG A 491 10.65 -34.60 1.63
C ARG A 491 10.38 -33.11 1.43
N CYS A 492 9.62 -32.72 0.40
CA CYS A 492 9.16 -31.35 0.19
C CYS A 492 7.63 -31.31 0.20
N ILE A 493 7.06 -30.40 0.97
CA ILE A 493 5.62 -30.17 1.02
C ILE A 493 5.33 -28.69 0.72
N VAL A 494 4.43 -28.45 -0.24
CA VAL A 494 3.89 -27.12 -0.49
C VAL A 494 2.63 -26.93 0.37
N LEU A 495 2.61 -25.90 1.21
CA LEU A 495 1.43 -25.55 1.99
C LEU A 495 0.44 -24.75 1.15
N ASP A 496 -0.31 -25.50 0.32
CA ASP A 496 -1.31 -24.94 -0.58
C ASP A 496 -2.72 -25.32 -0.12
N SER A 497 -3.39 -24.39 0.55
CA SER A 497 -4.79 -24.51 0.93
C SER A 497 -5.70 -23.48 0.24
N GLY A 498 -5.20 -22.86 -0.82
CA GLY A 498 -5.91 -21.79 -1.51
C GLY A 498 -5.68 -20.41 -0.88
N GLY A 499 -6.60 -19.49 -1.17
CA GLY A 499 -6.53 -18.09 -0.77
C GLY A 499 -6.30 -17.15 -1.96
N VAL A 500 -6.95 -15.99 -1.94
CA VAL A 500 -6.89 -15.02 -3.06
C VAL A 500 -5.76 -14.02 -2.88
N HIS A 501 -5.64 -13.46 -1.68
CA HIS A 501 -4.65 -12.42 -1.38
C HIS A 501 -3.44 -12.96 -0.62
N THR A 502 -3.68 -13.91 0.26
CA THR A 502 -2.65 -14.65 1.01
C THR A 502 -3.04 -16.12 1.02
N SER A 503 -2.09 -17.01 1.34
CA SER A 503 -2.41 -18.40 1.62
C SER A 503 -3.28 -18.51 2.87
N ASN A 504 -4.22 -19.47 2.90
CA ASN A 504 -5.07 -19.72 4.06
C ASN A 504 -4.32 -20.40 5.21
N MET A 505 -3.08 -20.79 5.01
CA MET A 505 -2.20 -21.30 6.07
C MET A 505 -1.27 -20.19 6.59
N SER A 506 -1.08 -20.11 7.91
CA SER A 506 -0.21 -19.10 8.53
C SER A 506 1.28 -19.38 8.30
N PRO A 507 2.15 -18.36 8.34
CA PRO A 507 3.58 -18.54 8.43
C PRO A 507 3.99 -19.37 9.66
N LEU A 508 3.30 -19.18 10.78
CA LEU A 508 3.54 -19.90 12.01
C LEU A 508 3.33 -21.42 11.87
N LEU A 509 2.28 -21.86 11.18
CA LEU A 509 2.07 -23.29 10.91
C LEU A 509 3.30 -23.90 10.21
N ALA A 510 3.78 -23.24 9.15
CA ALA A 510 4.96 -23.70 8.43
C ALA A 510 6.23 -23.72 9.31
N SER A 511 6.38 -22.72 10.16
CA SER A 511 7.50 -22.62 11.10
C SER A 511 7.44 -23.70 12.19
N MET A 512 6.26 -24.07 12.65
CA MET A 512 6.10 -25.15 13.64
C MET A 512 6.45 -26.53 13.08
N VAL A 513 6.34 -26.72 11.77
CA VAL A 513 6.80 -27.95 11.11
C VAL A 513 8.31 -28.02 11.04
N ALA A 514 8.98 -26.88 10.87
CA ALA A 514 10.41 -26.78 10.58
C ALA A 514 11.30 -26.66 11.83
N ASP A 515 12.57 -26.92 11.65
CA ASP A 515 13.62 -26.64 12.64
C ASP A 515 14.14 -25.20 12.48
N VAL A 516 14.13 -24.67 11.24
CA VAL A 516 14.50 -23.29 10.91
C VAL A 516 13.57 -22.76 9.83
N SER A 517 13.13 -21.54 9.98
CA SER A 517 12.37 -20.80 8.94
C SER A 517 13.28 -19.82 8.22
N ILE A 518 13.20 -19.79 6.90
CA ILE A 518 13.95 -18.87 6.06
C ILE A 518 12.96 -17.93 5.38
N HIS A 519 13.20 -16.64 5.52
CA HIS A 519 12.51 -15.60 4.83
C HIS A 519 13.47 -14.85 3.90
N GLY A 520 13.23 -14.87 2.62
CA GLY A 520 14.11 -14.29 1.59
C GLY A 520 14.17 -12.77 1.57
N HIS A 521 13.87 -12.10 2.71
CA HIS A 521 13.71 -10.65 2.70
C HIS A 521 13.52 -10.06 4.10
N LEU A 522 14.33 -9.09 4.47
CA LEU A 522 14.22 -8.38 5.76
C LEU A 522 12.88 -7.66 5.96
N PHE A 523 12.28 -7.17 4.88
CA PHE A 523 11.07 -6.36 4.90
C PHE A 523 9.78 -7.10 5.24
N ALA A 524 9.76 -8.40 5.15
CA ALA A 524 8.61 -9.19 5.51
C ALA A 524 8.64 -9.61 7.00
N GLY A 525 9.14 -8.71 7.82
CA GLY A 525 9.36 -8.91 9.25
C GLY A 525 8.17 -9.48 10.02
N THR A 526 6.92 -9.24 9.57
CA THR A 526 5.74 -9.79 10.27
C THR A 526 5.72 -11.31 10.27
N ALA A 527 6.06 -11.97 9.16
CA ALA A 527 6.10 -13.44 9.13
C ALA A 527 7.25 -13.99 10.01
N GLY A 528 8.40 -13.32 10.00
CA GLY A 528 9.51 -13.64 10.90
C GLY A 528 9.19 -13.41 12.37
N LEU A 529 8.54 -12.29 12.68
CA LEU A 529 8.08 -11.97 14.03
C LEU A 529 7.07 -13.01 14.55
N GLU A 530 6.09 -13.40 13.74
CA GLU A 530 5.12 -14.44 14.09
C GLU A 530 5.81 -15.75 14.49
N CYS A 531 6.88 -16.11 13.78
CA CYS A 531 7.65 -17.29 14.10
C CYS A 531 8.50 -17.12 15.37
N ALA A 532 9.15 -15.97 15.52
CA ALA A 532 10.01 -15.67 16.68
C ALA A 532 9.23 -15.61 18.00
N LEU A 533 7.98 -15.12 17.98
CA LEU A 533 7.08 -15.10 19.14
C LEU A 533 6.78 -16.50 19.70
N HIS A 534 7.03 -17.55 18.91
CA HIS A 534 6.84 -18.95 19.29
C HIS A 534 8.16 -19.73 19.34
N ASP A 535 9.26 -19.05 19.66
CA ASP A 535 10.61 -19.63 19.81
C ASP A 535 11.09 -20.39 18.56
N LYS A 536 10.62 -20.01 17.37
CA LYS A 536 11.06 -20.61 16.12
C LYS A 536 12.24 -19.85 15.54
N LYS A 537 13.34 -20.57 15.32
CA LYS A 537 14.53 -20.02 14.66
C LYS A 537 14.15 -19.49 13.28
N THR A 538 14.41 -18.22 13.05
CA THR A 538 14.06 -17.55 11.78
C THR A 538 15.27 -16.82 11.23
N LEU A 539 15.63 -17.12 9.98
CA LEU A 539 16.66 -16.44 9.21
C LEU A 539 15.98 -15.47 8.23
N LEU A 540 16.35 -14.21 8.30
CA LEU A 540 15.96 -13.20 7.32
C LEU A 540 17.17 -12.95 6.42
N ILE A 541 17.01 -13.12 5.12
CA ILE A 541 18.07 -12.88 4.13
C ILE A 541 17.99 -11.43 3.69
N ASP A 542 19.13 -10.72 3.68
CA ASP A 542 19.27 -9.35 3.17
C ASP A 542 19.86 -9.35 1.76
#